data_519a9832f408f565f7e3a9cb0fda3718
#
_entry.id   519a9832f408f565f7e3a9cb0fda3718
#
_cell.length_a   1.000
_cell.length_b   1.000
_cell.length_c   1.000
_cell.angle_alpha   90.00
_cell.angle_beta   90.00
_cell.angle_gamma   90.00
#
_symmetry.space_group_name_H-M   'P 1'
#
loop_
_entity.id
_entity.type
_entity.pdbx_description
1 polymer ?
#
loop_
_entity_poly.entity_id
_entity_poly.type
_entity_poly.pdbx_seq_one_letter_code
_entity_poly.pdbx_strand_id
1 'polypeptide(L)'
;MSPAGPPARRPVWALAALAVLMVLPPSSAVGLVAVALMLAGGMRLVRAVRAVRAARAPAAAGAMILGRDRRGAAVALDDRQLAAHGLILGASGAGKSTTLLAILTDRIERGAPVVAIDMKGSPAFERRLAAAAAAAGRPLRVFSPEGGERWNPLQYGNATELKDKLISSERFTEPHYQRAAERYVQLALGVLMEVHPGRPATLREVVDALEPRRLSALTRQLPPERAERVESYLAGLTPDQHSAVRGLGTRLALLSESHVGALLEPAGGADPAMAGGTGVGIDLRRALEGEEVVLFSLHSSVYGKLSAQLGTLAVQDLVAATGHRLSATANGAQHRQAIVGVDEFSALGADNVISLLARGRESGVSVLLATQELADLDRAAAGLRDQVLGNTAVKVVHRQDVPASAQTVARMTGTEKVWEQTFRFGGFPSRFDTSRGTRRQVEQLRIHPNEIMSLRTGEAVVLTKVPQTQTSLVRITAPAPALVNAVDPGRRPAERAAPEPVARGHQQPGLPPRIPAARPPPATSSPSRRRQAAERRQGPEIG
;
A
#
# COMPACT_ATOMS: atom_id res chain seq x y z
N MET A 1 -2.45 49.67 3.75
CA MET A 1 -3.89 49.99 3.82
C MET A 1 -4.65 48.68 3.63
N SER A 2 -5.11 48.11 4.73
CA SER A 2 -5.94 46.87 4.69
C SER A 2 -7.37 47.25 4.38
N PRO A 3 -8.10 46.48 3.54
CA PRO A 3 -9.51 46.76 3.29
C PRO A 3 -10.36 46.31 4.50
N ALA A 4 -11.19 47.24 4.97
CA ALA A 4 -12.17 47.01 6.02
C ALA A 4 -13.16 45.92 5.62
N GLY A 5 -13.35 44.89 6.47
CA GLY A 5 -14.34 43.84 6.29
C GLY A 5 -15.78 44.40 6.35
N PRO A 6 -16.75 43.73 5.68
CA PRO A 6 -18.14 44.20 5.62
C PRO A 6 -18.76 44.19 7.03
N PRO A 7 -19.66 45.17 7.32
CA PRO A 7 -20.27 45.30 8.64
C PRO A 7 -21.13 44.08 8.96
N ALA A 8 -20.98 43.57 10.19
CA ALA A 8 -21.78 42.45 10.70
C ALA A 8 -23.27 42.79 10.68
N ARG A 9 -24.01 42.19 9.75
CA ARG A 9 -25.48 42.29 9.70
C ARG A 9 -26.05 41.72 11.02
N ARG A 10 -26.67 42.58 11.81
CA ARG A 10 -27.38 42.19 13.05
C ARG A 10 -28.44 41.14 12.69
N PRO A 11 -28.48 40.01 13.39
CA PRO A 11 -29.36 38.91 13.03
C PRO A 11 -30.85 39.32 13.20
N VAL A 12 -31.65 39.14 12.17
CA VAL A 12 -33.10 39.52 12.10
C VAL A 12 -33.90 38.93 13.28
N TRP A 13 -33.53 37.79 13.83
CA TRP A 13 -34.17 37.19 14.99
C TRP A 13 -33.98 37.96 16.29
N ALA A 14 -32.90 38.75 16.41
CA ALA A 14 -32.70 39.62 17.57
C ALA A 14 -33.71 40.79 17.57
N LEU A 15 -34.05 41.26 16.38
CA LEU A 15 -35.12 42.28 16.23
C LEU A 15 -36.52 41.68 16.50
N ALA A 16 -36.74 40.42 16.07
CA ALA A 16 -37.98 39.71 16.37
C ALA A 16 -38.15 39.43 17.86
N ALA A 17 -37.09 39.04 18.55
CA ALA A 17 -37.08 38.84 20.02
C ALA A 17 -37.33 40.16 20.76
N LEU A 18 -36.78 41.27 20.28
CA LEU A 18 -37.03 42.60 20.84
C LEU A 18 -38.48 43.07 20.62
N ALA A 19 -39.09 42.79 19.46
CA ALA A 19 -40.49 43.08 19.17
C ALA A 19 -41.45 42.30 20.07
N VAL A 20 -41.16 41.02 20.34
CA VAL A 20 -41.97 40.19 21.29
C VAL A 20 -41.85 40.67 22.73
N LEU A 21 -40.68 41.18 23.13
CA LEU A 21 -40.44 41.76 24.45
C LEU A 21 -41.22 43.08 24.68
N MET A 22 -41.50 43.82 23.61
CA MET A 22 -42.27 45.09 23.66
C MET A 22 -43.77 44.86 23.71
N VAL A 23 -44.28 43.71 23.28
CA VAL A 23 -45.72 43.43 23.20
C VAL A 23 -46.24 42.64 24.42
N LEU A 24 -45.42 41.90 25.12
CA LEU A 24 -45.80 41.09 26.25
C LEU A 24 -45.22 41.66 27.56
N PRO A 25 -46.00 41.77 28.66
CA PRO A 25 -45.48 42.28 29.93
C PRO A 25 -44.38 41.36 30.44
N PRO A 26 -43.24 41.93 30.90
CA PRO A 26 -42.03 41.15 31.25
C PRO A 26 -42.23 40.24 32.47
N SER A 27 -43.36 40.38 33.18
CA SER A 27 -43.72 39.56 34.36
C SER A 27 -44.52 38.30 34.00
N SER A 28 -44.93 38.06 32.77
CA SER A 28 -45.66 36.85 32.41
C SER A 28 -44.73 35.67 32.13
N ALA A 29 -44.92 34.55 32.82
CA ALA A 29 -44.15 33.32 32.56
C ALA A 29 -44.16 32.87 31.11
N VAL A 30 -45.22 33.19 30.38
CA VAL A 30 -45.41 32.91 28.95
C VAL A 30 -44.47 33.75 28.07
N GLY A 31 -44.23 35.03 28.41
CA GLY A 31 -43.31 35.91 27.70
C GLY A 31 -41.87 35.43 27.83
N LEU A 32 -41.44 35.04 29.03
CA LEU A 32 -40.08 34.51 29.27
C LEU A 32 -39.83 33.17 28.53
N VAL A 33 -40.83 32.27 28.52
CA VAL A 33 -40.74 31.01 27.78
C VAL A 33 -40.65 31.25 26.26
N ALA A 34 -41.46 32.17 25.71
CA ALA A 34 -41.43 32.53 24.27
C ALA A 34 -40.07 33.10 23.86
N VAL A 35 -39.48 34.00 24.65
CA VAL A 35 -38.13 34.54 24.42
C VAL A 35 -37.07 33.46 24.51
N ALA A 36 -37.13 32.58 25.49
CA ALA A 36 -36.18 31.47 25.63
C ALA A 36 -36.24 30.48 24.43
N LEU A 37 -37.44 30.18 23.92
CA LEU A 37 -37.65 29.34 22.73
C LEU A 37 -37.13 30.02 21.44
N MET A 38 -37.36 31.33 21.26
CA MET A 38 -36.82 32.08 20.11
C MET A 38 -35.28 32.17 20.16
N LEU A 39 -34.69 32.41 21.31
CA LEU A 39 -33.23 32.39 21.50
C LEU A 39 -32.63 31.01 21.22
N ALA A 40 -33.27 29.95 21.71
CA ALA A 40 -32.83 28.56 21.46
C ALA A 40 -32.98 28.20 19.97
N GLY A 41 -34.09 28.59 19.33
CA GLY A 41 -34.35 28.42 17.88
C GLY A 41 -33.34 29.19 17.05
N GLY A 42 -33.07 30.46 17.39
CA GLY A 42 -32.09 31.30 16.72
C GLY A 42 -30.67 30.75 16.83
N MET A 43 -30.28 30.28 18.02
CA MET A 43 -28.96 29.61 18.21
C MET A 43 -28.85 28.30 17.41
N ARG A 44 -29.93 27.50 17.32
CA ARG A 44 -29.96 26.29 16.49
C ARG A 44 -29.82 26.63 15.02
N LEU A 45 -30.54 27.68 14.54
CA LEU A 45 -30.46 28.15 13.15
C LEU A 45 -29.07 28.70 12.81
N VAL A 46 -28.46 29.49 13.70
CA VAL A 46 -27.08 30.00 13.52
C VAL A 46 -26.07 28.86 13.49
N ARG A 47 -26.23 27.87 14.37
CA ARG A 47 -25.40 26.65 14.35
C ARG A 47 -25.59 25.85 13.05
N ALA A 48 -26.84 25.68 12.59
CA ALA A 48 -27.13 25.00 11.34
C ALA A 48 -26.57 25.75 10.12
N VAL A 49 -26.73 27.09 10.06
CA VAL A 49 -26.16 27.92 8.98
C VAL A 49 -24.63 27.92 9.01
N ARG A 50 -24.01 27.97 10.21
CA ARG A 50 -22.55 27.82 10.34
C ARG A 50 -22.08 26.44 9.91
N ALA A 51 -22.80 25.38 10.26
CA ALA A 51 -22.50 24.02 9.83
C ALA A 51 -22.61 23.87 8.29
N VAL A 52 -23.67 24.43 7.69
CA VAL A 52 -23.85 24.44 6.22
C VAL A 52 -22.78 25.28 5.53
N ARG A 53 -22.38 26.43 6.10
CA ARG A 53 -21.27 27.24 5.56
C ARG A 53 -19.92 26.58 5.71
N ALA A 54 -19.65 25.93 6.85
CA ALA A 54 -18.44 25.11 7.05
C ALA A 54 -18.41 23.92 6.08
N ALA A 55 -19.58 23.31 5.82
CA ALA A 55 -19.72 22.23 4.84
C ALA A 55 -19.51 22.69 3.39
N ARG A 56 -19.70 24.00 3.10
CA ARG A 56 -19.50 24.63 1.78
C ARG A 56 -18.20 25.42 1.69
N ALA A 57 -17.39 25.46 2.76
CA ALA A 57 -16.08 26.09 2.67
C ALA A 57 -15.29 25.37 1.55
N PRO A 58 -14.69 26.12 0.60
CA PRO A 58 -13.82 25.49 -0.38
C PRO A 58 -12.72 24.73 0.35
N ALA A 59 -12.44 23.51 -0.08
CA ALA A 59 -11.28 22.80 0.40
C ALA A 59 -10.05 23.73 0.25
N ALA A 60 -9.14 23.71 1.22
CA ALA A 60 -7.91 24.50 1.12
C ALA A 60 -7.27 24.28 -0.25
N ALA A 61 -6.75 25.31 -0.88
CA ALA A 61 -6.08 25.20 -2.16
C ALA A 61 -5.01 24.09 -2.05
N GLY A 62 -5.13 23.05 -2.89
CA GLY A 62 -4.25 21.89 -2.84
C GLY A 62 -4.82 20.65 -2.13
N ALA A 63 -5.94 20.74 -1.39
CA ALA A 63 -6.53 19.57 -0.74
C ALA A 63 -7.32 18.69 -1.74
N MET A 64 -7.16 17.38 -1.62
CA MET A 64 -7.93 16.38 -2.35
C MET A 64 -9.26 16.14 -1.64
N ILE A 65 -10.38 16.18 -2.35
CA ILE A 65 -11.68 15.76 -1.81
C ILE A 65 -11.74 14.22 -1.87
N LEU A 66 -11.63 13.60 -0.69
CA LEU A 66 -11.71 12.14 -0.58
C LEU A 66 -13.14 11.62 -0.74
N GLY A 67 -14.12 12.40 -0.27
CA GLY A 67 -15.52 12.02 -0.32
C GLY A 67 -16.43 13.00 0.41
N ARG A 68 -17.65 12.56 0.73
CA ARG A 68 -18.63 13.34 1.49
C ARG A 68 -19.07 12.60 2.74
N ASP A 69 -19.29 13.34 3.82
CA ASP A 69 -19.85 12.80 5.06
C ASP A 69 -21.37 12.56 4.94
N ARG A 70 -21.98 11.98 5.95
CA ARG A 70 -23.44 11.74 6.01
C ARG A 70 -24.28 13.02 5.91
N ARG A 71 -23.69 14.19 6.16
CA ARG A 71 -24.36 15.50 6.05
C ARG A 71 -24.13 16.16 4.70
N GLY A 72 -23.41 15.47 3.78
CA GLY A 72 -23.04 15.98 2.46
C GLY A 72 -21.84 16.92 2.46
N ALA A 73 -21.19 17.13 3.61
CA ALA A 73 -19.98 17.95 3.70
C ALA A 73 -18.80 17.24 3.04
N ALA A 74 -17.98 17.99 2.29
CA ALA A 74 -16.77 17.46 1.69
C ALA A 74 -15.74 17.14 2.78
N VAL A 75 -15.17 15.93 2.74
CA VAL A 75 -14.03 15.53 3.56
C VAL A 75 -12.82 15.48 2.64
N ALA A 76 -11.83 16.30 2.95
CA ALA A 76 -10.63 16.46 2.15
C ALA A 76 -9.39 16.05 2.93
N LEU A 77 -8.38 15.61 2.20
CA LEU A 77 -7.02 15.36 2.71
C LEU A 77 -6.07 16.39 2.09
N ASP A 78 -5.33 17.09 2.93
CA ASP A 78 -4.31 18.02 2.48
C ASP A 78 -2.90 17.38 2.45
N ASP A 79 -1.95 18.09 1.86
CA ASP A 79 -0.57 17.60 1.71
C ASP A 79 0.12 17.38 3.07
N ARG A 80 -0.20 18.19 4.10
CA ARG A 80 0.37 18.04 5.44
C ARG A 80 -0.11 16.77 6.12
N GLN A 81 -1.39 16.44 5.93
CA GLN A 81 -1.97 15.21 6.46
C GLN A 81 -1.35 13.98 5.79
N LEU A 82 -1.22 14.00 4.46
CA LEU A 82 -0.61 12.90 3.71
C LEU A 82 0.89 12.77 3.98
N ALA A 83 1.62 13.89 4.20
CA ALA A 83 3.04 13.85 4.56
C ALA A 83 3.33 13.04 5.84
N ALA A 84 2.34 12.89 6.70
CA ALA A 84 2.44 12.11 7.94
C ALA A 84 1.97 10.65 7.77
N HIS A 85 2.05 10.11 6.55
CA HIS A 85 1.67 8.75 6.14
C HIS A 85 0.22 8.38 6.35
N GLY A 86 -0.24 7.35 5.64
CA GLY A 86 -1.61 6.88 5.71
C GLY A 86 -1.72 5.36 5.76
N LEU A 87 -2.77 4.89 6.43
CA LEU A 87 -3.17 3.49 6.50
C LEU A 87 -4.60 3.35 5.97
N ILE A 88 -4.80 2.42 5.05
CA ILE A 88 -6.09 2.07 4.48
C ILE A 88 -6.43 0.64 4.90
N LEU A 89 -7.47 0.48 5.70
CA LEU A 89 -7.93 -0.81 6.22
C LEU A 89 -9.28 -1.17 5.62
N GLY A 90 -9.56 -2.46 5.46
CA GLY A 90 -10.90 -2.92 5.11
C GLY A 90 -10.94 -4.33 4.56
N ALA A 91 -12.01 -5.05 4.83
CA ALA A 91 -12.27 -6.37 4.29
C ALA A 91 -12.19 -6.43 2.76
N SER A 92 -12.12 -7.63 2.21
CA SER A 92 -12.10 -7.80 0.75
C SER A 92 -13.36 -7.18 0.11
N GLY A 93 -13.20 -6.47 -1.00
CA GLY A 93 -14.30 -5.79 -1.69
C GLY A 93 -14.88 -4.55 -0.97
N ALA A 94 -14.36 -4.13 0.18
CA ALA A 94 -14.87 -2.97 0.91
C ALA A 94 -14.51 -1.60 0.29
N GLY A 95 -13.50 -1.54 -0.60
CA GLY A 95 -13.13 -0.31 -1.32
C GLY A 95 -11.70 0.19 -1.09
N LYS A 96 -10.81 -0.60 -0.44
CA LYS A 96 -9.41 -0.21 -0.16
C LYS A 96 -8.64 0.25 -1.40
N SER A 97 -8.51 -0.64 -2.39
CA SER A 97 -7.75 -0.35 -3.61
C SER A 97 -8.35 0.83 -4.40
N THR A 98 -9.70 1.01 -4.35
CA THR A 98 -10.37 2.19 -4.92
C THR A 98 -9.94 3.47 -4.21
N THR A 99 -9.86 3.46 -2.87
CA THR A 99 -9.41 4.61 -2.08
C THR A 99 -7.94 4.92 -2.34
N LEU A 100 -7.07 3.89 -2.34
CA LEU A 100 -5.66 4.05 -2.65
C LEU A 100 -5.48 4.66 -4.04
N LEU A 101 -6.15 4.10 -5.05
CA LEU A 101 -6.13 4.62 -6.42
C LEU A 101 -6.65 6.05 -6.52
N ALA A 102 -7.72 6.41 -5.80
CA ALA A 102 -8.24 7.78 -5.81
C ALA A 102 -7.17 8.77 -5.34
N ILE A 103 -6.42 8.43 -4.28
CA ILE A 103 -5.36 9.28 -3.77
C ILE A 103 -4.18 9.33 -4.76
N LEU A 104 -3.72 8.19 -5.27
CA LEU A 104 -2.59 8.13 -6.20
C LEU A 104 -2.91 8.88 -7.50
N THR A 105 -4.11 8.71 -8.06
CA THR A 105 -4.57 9.41 -9.27
C THR A 105 -4.57 10.92 -9.08
N ASP A 106 -5.17 11.43 -8.00
CA ASP A 106 -5.14 12.86 -7.67
C ASP A 106 -3.71 13.40 -7.60
N ARG A 107 -2.79 12.62 -7.02
CA ARG A 107 -1.38 13.03 -6.90
C ARG A 107 -0.67 13.02 -8.26
N ILE A 108 -0.92 12.05 -9.12
CA ILE A 108 -0.40 12.02 -10.49
C ILE A 108 -0.87 13.25 -11.27
N GLU A 109 -2.17 13.55 -11.22
CA GLU A 109 -2.78 14.71 -11.90
C GLU A 109 -2.20 16.05 -11.43
N ARG A 110 -1.80 16.14 -10.17
CA ARG A 110 -1.13 17.31 -9.60
C ARG A 110 0.38 17.35 -9.86
N GLY A 111 0.93 16.39 -10.60
CA GLY A 111 2.35 16.31 -10.94
C GLY A 111 3.25 15.87 -9.78
N ALA A 112 2.71 15.24 -8.73
CA ALA A 112 3.53 14.65 -7.68
C ALA A 112 4.25 13.39 -8.16
N PRO A 113 5.49 13.10 -7.67
CA PRO A 113 6.13 11.81 -7.87
C PRO A 113 5.30 10.68 -7.26
N VAL A 114 5.07 9.60 -8.04
CA VAL A 114 4.24 8.47 -7.57
C VAL A 114 4.91 7.15 -7.90
N VAL A 115 5.05 6.31 -6.87
CA VAL A 115 5.42 4.89 -6.98
C VAL A 115 4.33 4.05 -6.33
N ALA A 116 3.87 3.04 -7.03
CA ALA A 116 2.86 2.10 -6.52
C ALA A 116 3.40 0.67 -6.51
N ILE A 117 3.09 -0.09 -5.46
CA ILE A 117 3.35 -1.52 -5.35
C ILE A 117 1.99 -2.20 -5.16
N ASP A 118 1.55 -2.92 -6.18
CA ASP A 118 0.34 -3.76 -6.12
C ASP A 118 0.74 -5.23 -6.00
N MET A 119 0.63 -5.77 -4.81
CA MET A 119 0.95 -7.18 -4.56
C MET A 119 -0.01 -8.14 -5.27
N LYS A 120 -1.24 -7.70 -5.59
CA LYS A 120 -2.24 -8.54 -6.25
C LYS A 120 -2.05 -8.64 -7.76
N GLY A 121 -1.42 -7.64 -8.37
CA GLY A 121 -1.29 -7.56 -9.81
C GLY A 121 -2.64 -7.33 -10.51
N SER A 122 -3.41 -6.35 -10.03
CA SER A 122 -4.74 -6.05 -10.56
C SER A 122 -4.68 -5.30 -11.89
N PRO A 123 -5.19 -5.87 -13.01
CA PRO A 123 -5.23 -5.14 -14.28
C PRO A 123 -6.08 -3.86 -14.22
N ALA A 124 -7.06 -3.81 -13.32
CA ALA A 124 -7.86 -2.61 -13.12
C ALA A 124 -7.06 -1.50 -12.41
N PHE A 125 -6.16 -1.88 -11.49
CA PHE A 125 -5.25 -0.95 -10.81
C PHE A 125 -4.28 -0.33 -11.84
N GLU A 126 -3.63 -1.15 -12.65
CA GLU A 126 -2.71 -0.72 -13.70
C GLU A 126 -3.38 0.21 -14.72
N ARG A 127 -4.53 -0.20 -15.29
CA ARG A 127 -5.27 0.64 -16.26
C ARG A 127 -5.62 2.02 -15.70
N ARG A 128 -5.97 2.11 -14.42
CA ARG A 128 -6.30 3.38 -13.78
C ARG A 128 -5.08 4.28 -13.64
N LEU A 129 -3.95 3.73 -13.19
CA LEU A 129 -2.69 4.48 -13.11
C LEU A 129 -2.22 4.92 -14.50
N ALA A 130 -2.34 4.04 -15.50
CA ALA A 130 -2.00 4.36 -16.90
C ALA A 130 -2.83 5.54 -17.43
N ALA A 131 -4.14 5.52 -17.20
CA ALA A 131 -5.02 6.61 -17.61
C ALA A 131 -4.67 7.94 -16.92
N ALA A 132 -4.37 7.92 -15.62
CA ALA A 132 -3.98 9.11 -14.88
C ALA A 132 -2.60 9.64 -15.33
N ALA A 133 -1.63 8.77 -15.55
CA ALA A 133 -0.31 9.12 -16.04
C ALA A 133 -0.40 9.75 -17.45
N ALA A 134 -1.16 9.13 -18.35
CA ALA A 134 -1.40 9.64 -19.69
C ALA A 134 -2.09 11.02 -19.68
N ALA A 135 -3.11 11.21 -18.84
CA ALA A 135 -3.79 12.50 -18.67
C ALA A 135 -2.85 13.60 -18.16
N ALA A 136 -1.86 13.22 -17.32
CA ALA A 136 -0.83 14.12 -16.81
C ALA A 136 0.38 14.30 -17.78
N GLY A 137 0.37 13.65 -18.94
CA GLY A 137 1.49 13.68 -19.89
C GLY A 137 2.76 13.00 -19.38
N ARG A 138 2.64 12.03 -18.45
CA ARG A 138 3.78 11.35 -17.82
C ARG A 138 3.83 9.89 -18.21
N PRO A 139 5.02 9.30 -18.45
CA PRO A 139 5.13 7.88 -18.73
C PRO A 139 4.79 7.05 -17.48
N LEU A 140 4.05 5.95 -17.68
CA LEU A 140 3.92 4.89 -16.71
C LEU A 140 4.92 3.78 -17.01
N ARG A 141 5.76 3.45 -16.05
CA ARG A 141 6.69 2.32 -16.08
C ARG A 141 6.13 1.19 -15.24
N VAL A 142 5.99 0.02 -15.81
CA VAL A 142 5.42 -1.15 -15.13
C VAL A 142 6.44 -2.27 -15.07
N PHE A 143 6.76 -2.71 -13.85
CA PHE A 143 7.46 -3.97 -13.62
C PHE A 143 6.44 -5.05 -13.25
N SER A 144 6.50 -6.19 -13.91
CA SER A 144 5.66 -7.34 -13.61
C SER A 144 6.45 -8.64 -13.81
N PRO A 145 6.21 -9.69 -13.02
CA PRO A 145 6.76 -11.01 -13.30
C PRO A 145 6.39 -11.56 -14.69
N GLU A 146 5.30 -11.11 -15.27
CA GLU A 146 4.83 -11.55 -16.59
C GLU A 146 5.48 -10.78 -17.76
N GLY A 147 6.33 -9.83 -17.46
CA GLY A 147 7.01 -8.97 -18.43
C GLY A 147 6.86 -7.48 -18.10
N GLY A 148 7.40 -6.63 -18.93
CA GLY A 148 7.38 -5.18 -18.74
C GLY A 148 8.77 -4.58 -18.73
N GLU A 149 8.92 -3.49 -17.96
CA GLU A 149 10.19 -2.77 -17.85
C GLU A 149 11.21 -3.55 -17.00
N ARG A 150 12.49 -3.39 -17.33
CA ARG A 150 13.58 -3.91 -16.51
C ARG A 150 13.79 -3.04 -15.28
N TRP A 151 14.23 -3.66 -14.21
CA TRP A 151 14.57 -3.00 -12.96
C TRP A 151 15.74 -3.71 -12.29
N ASN A 152 16.88 -3.06 -12.15
CA ASN A 152 17.99 -3.58 -11.38
C ASN A 152 17.93 -3.07 -9.93
N PRO A 153 17.59 -3.91 -8.93
CA PRO A 153 17.55 -3.49 -7.52
C PRO A 153 18.92 -3.09 -6.98
N LEU A 154 20.00 -3.46 -7.65
CA LEU A 154 21.38 -3.15 -7.28
C LEU A 154 21.98 -2.00 -8.10
N GLN A 155 21.14 -1.22 -8.78
CA GLN A 155 21.56 -0.11 -9.64
C GLN A 155 22.40 0.93 -8.89
N TYR A 156 22.05 1.22 -7.65
CA TYR A 156 22.68 2.24 -6.82
C TYR A 156 23.02 1.71 -5.43
N GLY A 157 24.16 2.16 -4.93
CA GLY A 157 24.65 1.91 -3.58
C GLY A 157 26.11 1.51 -3.56
N ASN A 158 26.76 1.70 -2.43
CA ASN A 158 28.07 1.10 -2.14
C ASN A 158 27.89 -0.35 -1.65
N ALA A 159 28.99 -1.08 -1.49
CA ALA A 159 28.94 -2.50 -1.09
C ALA A 159 28.18 -2.73 0.23
N THR A 160 28.19 -1.78 1.16
CA THR A 160 27.46 -1.88 2.42
C THR A 160 25.96 -1.71 2.21
N GLU A 161 25.54 -0.70 1.46
CA GLU A 161 24.12 -0.46 1.15
C GLU A 161 23.51 -1.61 0.35
N LEU A 162 24.24 -2.14 -0.64
CA LEU A 162 23.78 -3.27 -1.46
C LEU A 162 23.71 -4.57 -0.62
N LYS A 163 24.69 -4.79 0.29
CA LYS A 163 24.63 -5.90 1.24
C LYS A 163 23.39 -5.81 2.12
N ASP A 164 23.12 -4.64 2.71
CA ASP A 164 21.94 -4.44 3.57
C ASP A 164 20.64 -4.70 2.81
N LYS A 165 20.56 -4.26 1.56
CA LYS A 165 19.41 -4.47 0.66
C LYS A 165 19.16 -5.97 0.43
N LEU A 166 20.20 -6.74 0.11
CA LEU A 166 20.09 -8.18 -0.14
C LEU A 166 19.79 -9.00 1.12
N ILE A 167 20.45 -8.69 2.23
CA ILE A 167 20.24 -9.40 3.49
C ILE A 167 18.83 -9.14 4.04
N SER A 168 18.33 -7.91 3.95
CA SER A 168 16.99 -7.55 4.40
C SER A 168 15.86 -8.17 3.57
N SER A 169 16.15 -8.65 2.35
CA SER A 169 15.18 -9.39 1.53
C SER A 169 14.99 -10.84 1.99
N GLU A 170 15.86 -11.34 2.89
CA GLU A 170 15.89 -12.73 3.31
C GLU A 170 15.61 -12.88 4.80
N ARG A 171 15.04 -14.02 5.18
CA ARG A 171 14.84 -14.37 6.59
C ARG A 171 15.89 -15.36 7.06
N PHE A 172 16.59 -15.01 8.13
CA PHE A 172 17.53 -15.88 8.82
C PHE A 172 16.90 -16.34 10.13
N THR A 173 17.06 -17.63 10.45
CA THR A 173 16.61 -18.20 11.72
C THR A 173 17.63 -17.98 12.82
N GLU A 174 18.93 -17.99 12.46
CA GLU A 174 20.04 -17.92 13.39
C GLU A 174 20.91 -16.68 13.13
N PRO A 175 21.15 -15.83 14.16
CA PRO A 175 21.91 -14.59 13.99
C PRO A 175 23.36 -14.80 13.51
N HIS A 176 24.01 -15.92 13.88
CA HIS A 176 25.40 -16.19 13.46
C HIS A 176 25.47 -16.52 11.96
N TYR A 177 24.51 -17.22 11.38
CA TYR A 177 24.44 -17.45 9.94
C TYR A 177 24.19 -16.15 9.18
N GLN A 178 23.36 -15.28 9.71
CA GLN A 178 23.15 -13.96 9.13
C GLN A 178 24.45 -13.17 9.06
N ARG A 179 25.19 -13.06 10.17
CA ARG A 179 26.46 -12.32 10.22
C ARG A 179 27.52 -12.91 9.29
N ALA A 180 27.60 -14.24 9.16
CA ALA A 180 28.51 -14.90 8.23
C ALA A 180 28.15 -14.53 6.77
N ALA A 181 26.88 -14.59 6.42
CA ALA A 181 26.38 -14.20 5.10
C ALA A 181 26.61 -12.70 4.82
N GLU A 182 26.31 -11.81 5.77
CA GLU A 182 26.56 -10.36 5.67
C GLU A 182 28.03 -10.06 5.35
N ARG A 183 28.96 -10.67 6.10
CA ARG A 183 30.40 -10.45 5.88
C ARG A 183 30.84 -10.91 4.50
N TYR A 184 30.36 -12.08 4.08
CA TYR A 184 30.71 -12.63 2.76
C TYR A 184 30.14 -11.76 1.62
N VAL A 185 28.86 -11.40 1.68
CA VAL A 185 28.20 -10.54 0.68
C VAL A 185 28.90 -9.18 0.59
N GLN A 186 29.26 -8.59 1.74
CA GLN A 186 30.02 -7.33 1.80
C GLN A 186 31.34 -7.45 1.04
N LEU A 187 32.07 -8.56 1.23
CA LEU A 187 33.33 -8.83 0.55
C LEU A 187 33.11 -9.04 -0.95
N ALA A 188 32.14 -9.88 -1.33
CA ALA A 188 31.83 -10.20 -2.71
C ALA A 188 31.43 -8.95 -3.51
N LEU A 189 30.55 -8.12 -2.96
CA LEU A 189 30.17 -6.83 -3.56
C LEU A 189 31.36 -5.88 -3.70
N GLY A 190 32.23 -5.81 -2.67
CA GLY A 190 33.45 -5.01 -2.73
C GLY A 190 34.34 -5.45 -3.89
N VAL A 191 34.57 -6.75 -4.06
CA VAL A 191 35.35 -7.31 -5.17
C VAL A 191 34.71 -7.01 -6.51
N LEU A 192 33.39 -7.24 -6.66
CA LEU A 192 32.67 -6.96 -7.91
C LEU A 192 32.77 -5.48 -8.33
N MET A 193 32.65 -4.56 -7.38
CA MET A 193 32.73 -3.12 -7.66
C MET A 193 34.17 -2.65 -7.96
N GLU A 194 35.16 -3.29 -7.36
CA GLU A 194 36.59 -3.03 -7.66
C GLU A 194 36.98 -3.57 -9.06
N VAL A 195 36.45 -4.73 -9.44
CA VAL A 195 36.72 -5.37 -10.75
C VAL A 195 35.96 -4.67 -11.88
N HIS A 196 34.78 -4.14 -11.61
CA HIS A 196 33.93 -3.47 -12.59
C HIS A 196 33.60 -2.03 -12.17
N PRO A 197 34.57 -1.12 -12.14
CA PRO A 197 34.35 0.25 -11.68
C PRO A 197 33.37 0.99 -12.58
N GLY A 198 32.42 1.72 -11.96
CA GLY A 198 31.44 2.53 -12.67
C GLY A 198 30.27 1.77 -13.31
N ARG A 199 30.22 0.46 -13.19
CA ARG A 199 29.10 -0.38 -13.62
C ARG A 199 28.30 -0.88 -12.40
N PRO A 200 26.96 -0.81 -12.45
CA PRO A 200 26.11 -1.39 -11.39
C PRO A 200 26.34 -2.91 -11.30
N ALA A 201 26.36 -3.44 -10.08
CA ALA A 201 26.32 -4.88 -9.86
C ALA A 201 24.96 -5.43 -10.30
N THR A 202 24.93 -6.70 -10.72
CA THR A 202 23.68 -7.41 -11.02
C THR A 202 23.45 -8.52 -10.00
N LEU A 203 22.18 -8.91 -9.83
CA LEU A 203 21.85 -10.00 -8.92
C LEU A 203 22.54 -11.32 -9.33
N ARG A 204 22.66 -11.59 -10.63
CA ARG A 204 23.34 -12.75 -11.18
C ARG A 204 24.82 -12.77 -10.81
N GLU A 205 25.52 -11.64 -10.98
CA GLU A 205 26.94 -11.53 -10.60
C GLU A 205 27.14 -11.73 -9.10
N VAL A 206 26.25 -11.22 -8.29
CA VAL A 206 26.30 -11.45 -6.83
C VAL A 206 26.12 -12.93 -6.52
N VAL A 207 25.12 -13.60 -7.10
CA VAL A 207 24.88 -15.04 -6.92
C VAL A 207 26.10 -15.84 -7.36
N ASP A 208 26.71 -15.52 -8.50
CA ASP A 208 27.94 -16.14 -8.96
C ASP A 208 29.10 -15.94 -7.97
N ALA A 209 29.25 -14.73 -7.43
CA ALA A 209 30.29 -14.40 -6.47
C ALA A 209 30.07 -15.01 -5.07
N LEU A 210 28.86 -15.50 -4.77
CA LEU A 210 28.62 -16.27 -3.54
C LEU A 210 29.23 -17.68 -3.59
N GLU A 211 29.65 -18.16 -4.76
CA GLU A 211 30.45 -19.35 -4.86
C GLU A 211 31.96 -19.02 -4.65
N PRO A 212 32.63 -19.57 -3.63
CA PRO A 212 34.01 -19.21 -3.30
C PRO A 212 34.99 -19.34 -4.45
N ARG A 213 34.85 -20.38 -5.30
CA ARG A 213 35.71 -20.58 -6.47
C ARG A 213 35.56 -19.47 -7.51
N ARG A 214 34.33 -18.97 -7.72
CA ARG A 214 34.05 -17.88 -8.66
C ARG A 214 34.57 -16.56 -8.10
N LEU A 215 34.37 -16.31 -6.81
CA LEU A 215 34.90 -15.12 -6.16
C LEU A 215 36.43 -15.09 -6.20
N SER A 216 37.10 -16.23 -5.92
CA SER A 216 38.57 -16.40 -6.05
C SER A 216 39.05 -16.14 -7.50
N ALA A 217 38.30 -16.53 -8.51
CA ALA A 217 38.67 -16.23 -9.90
C ALA A 217 38.70 -14.73 -10.21
N LEU A 218 37.82 -13.92 -9.57
CA LEU A 218 37.79 -12.47 -9.72
C LEU A 218 38.99 -11.78 -9.03
N THR A 219 39.60 -12.38 -7.98
CA THR A 219 40.73 -11.78 -7.25
C THR A 219 41.93 -11.56 -8.15
N ARG A 220 42.08 -12.33 -9.25
CA ARG A 220 43.17 -12.16 -10.24
C ARG A 220 43.19 -10.76 -10.89
N GLN A 221 42.09 -10.05 -10.84
CA GLN A 221 41.94 -8.69 -11.40
C GLN A 221 42.15 -7.60 -10.35
N LEU A 222 42.41 -7.97 -9.10
CA LEU A 222 42.62 -7.04 -7.99
C LEU A 222 44.12 -6.77 -7.77
N PRO A 223 44.46 -5.67 -7.08
CA PRO A 223 45.83 -5.47 -6.56
C PRO A 223 46.27 -6.63 -5.65
N PRO A 224 47.56 -7.02 -5.68
CA PRO A 224 48.05 -8.23 -4.98
C PRO A 224 47.67 -8.28 -3.48
N GLU A 225 47.84 -7.18 -2.76
CA GLU A 225 47.51 -7.11 -1.33
C GLU A 225 46.02 -7.31 -1.07
N ARG A 226 45.15 -6.86 -1.98
CA ARG A 226 43.71 -7.02 -1.88
C ARG A 226 43.30 -8.45 -2.21
N ALA A 227 43.89 -9.03 -3.25
CA ALA A 227 43.70 -10.43 -3.63
C ALA A 227 44.07 -11.37 -2.49
N GLU A 228 45.27 -11.19 -1.89
CA GLU A 228 45.76 -12.01 -0.77
C GLU A 228 44.79 -11.95 0.44
N ARG A 229 44.27 -10.78 0.78
CA ARG A 229 43.29 -10.64 1.87
C ARG A 229 41.99 -11.40 1.59
N VAL A 230 41.48 -11.35 0.34
CA VAL A 230 40.28 -12.08 -0.05
C VAL A 230 40.53 -13.59 -0.01
N GLU A 231 41.64 -14.07 -0.60
CA GLU A 231 42.00 -15.49 -0.61
C GLU A 231 42.20 -16.03 0.81
N SER A 232 42.88 -15.27 1.66
CA SER A 232 43.07 -15.65 3.08
C SER A 232 41.73 -15.78 3.81
N TYR A 233 40.77 -14.87 3.55
CA TYR A 233 39.44 -14.97 4.11
C TYR A 233 38.68 -16.20 3.59
N LEU A 234 38.74 -16.49 2.28
CA LEU A 234 38.10 -17.65 1.68
C LEU A 234 38.68 -18.97 2.21
N ALA A 235 40.00 -19.05 2.37
CA ALA A 235 40.68 -20.21 2.95
C ALA A 235 40.33 -20.44 4.44
N GLY A 236 40.01 -19.35 5.16
CA GLY A 236 39.66 -19.40 6.59
C GLY A 236 38.17 -19.63 6.88
N LEU A 237 37.34 -19.85 5.88
CA LEU A 237 35.91 -20.09 6.09
C LEU A 237 35.64 -21.42 6.78
N THR A 238 34.87 -21.39 7.85
CA THR A 238 34.40 -22.62 8.53
C THR A 238 33.28 -23.31 7.74
N PRO A 239 33.03 -24.62 7.96
CA PRO A 239 31.93 -25.33 7.34
C PRO A 239 30.55 -24.65 7.54
N ASP A 240 30.32 -24.08 8.74
CA ASP A 240 29.07 -23.37 9.06
C ASP A 240 28.93 -22.07 8.26
N GLN A 241 30.03 -21.31 8.11
CA GLN A 241 30.04 -20.11 7.28
C GLN A 241 29.79 -20.45 5.80
N HIS A 242 30.41 -21.52 5.30
CA HIS A 242 30.12 -22.03 3.96
C HIS A 242 28.65 -22.41 3.80
N SER A 243 28.04 -23.06 4.78
CA SER A 243 26.63 -23.43 4.77
C SER A 243 25.72 -22.19 4.73
N ALA A 244 26.03 -21.18 5.53
CA ALA A 244 25.29 -19.92 5.56
C ALA A 244 25.31 -19.20 4.21
N VAL A 245 26.48 -19.07 3.61
CA VAL A 245 26.68 -18.42 2.29
C VAL A 245 25.98 -19.20 1.19
N ARG A 246 26.13 -20.52 1.16
CA ARG A 246 25.47 -21.40 0.19
C ARG A 246 23.94 -21.31 0.33
N GLY A 247 23.42 -21.29 1.55
CA GLY A 247 21.98 -21.13 1.81
C GLY A 247 21.44 -19.81 1.26
N LEU A 248 22.14 -18.71 1.46
CA LEU A 248 21.79 -17.42 0.87
C LEU A 248 21.89 -17.46 -0.66
N GLY A 249 23.02 -17.99 -1.19
CA GLY A 249 23.23 -18.12 -2.64
C GLY A 249 22.09 -18.88 -3.33
N THR A 250 21.66 -20.01 -2.75
CA THR A 250 20.53 -20.79 -3.27
C THR A 250 19.22 -19.96 -3.30
N ARG A 251 18.94 -19.18 -2.26
CA ARG A 251 17.73 -18.36 -2.21
C ARG A 251 17.74 -17.22 -3.23
N LEU A 252 18.88 -16.54 -3.37
CA LEU A 252 19.04 -15.48 -4.39
C LEU A 252 19.09 -16.05 -5.81
N ALA A 253 19.62 -17.25 -6.01
CA ALA A 253 19.61 -17.97 -7.28
C ALA A 253 18.19 -18.27 -7.74
N LEU A 254 17.29 -18.68 -6.83
CA LEU A 254 15.88 -18.87 -7.16
C LEU A 254 15.22 -17.62 -7.78
N LEU A 255 15.71 -16.44 -7.44
CA LEU A 255 15.23 -15.18 -8.01
C LEU A 255 15.93 -14.87 -9.34
N SER A 256 17.26 -14.90 -9.37
CA SER A 256 18.05 -14.53 -10.56
C SER A 256 17.94 -15.55 -11.71
N GLU A 257 17.70 -16.83 -11.42
CA GLU A 257 17.53 -17.92 -12.39
C GLU A 257 16.06 -18.15 -12.77
N SER A 258 15.12 -17.46 -12.12
CA SER A 258 13.70 -17.53 -12.49
C SER A 258 13.45 -16.81 -13.83
N HIS A 259 12.22 -16.94 -14.34
CA HIS A 259 11.78 -16.24 -15.56
C HIS A 259 11.86 -14.71 -15.44
N VAL A 260 11.88 -14.15 -14.23
CA VAL A 260 12.05 -12.70 -14.01
C VAL A 260 13.52 -12.28 -13.93
N GLY A 261 14.47 -13.21 -13.86
CA GLY A 261 15.89 -12.89 -13.70
C GLY A 261 16.41 -11.90 -14.75
N ALA A 262 16.02 -12.08 -16.01
CA ALA A 262 16.38 -11.17 -17.08
C ALA A 262 15.78 -9.75 -16.92
N LEU A 263 14.67 -9.60 -16.22
CA LEU A 263 14.06 -8.30 -15.92
C LEU A 263 14.76 -7.56 -14.77
N LEU A 264 15.56 -8.28 -13.97
CA LEU A 264 16.36 -7.71 -12.86
C LEU A 264 17.76 -7.26 -13.30
N GLU A 265 18.03 -7.28 -14.58
CA GLU A 265 19.28 -6.81 -15.19
C GLU A 265 19.17 -5.35 -15.65
N PRO A 266 20.28 -4.61 -15.74
CA PRO A 266 20.28 -3.24 -16.25
C PRO A 266 19.68 -3.16 -17.67
N ALA A 267 19.03 -2.05 -17.98
CA ALA A 267 18.41 -1.78 -19.29
C ALA A 267 19.47 -1.49 -20.37
N GLY A 268 20.52 -2.11 -20.49
CA GLY A 268 21.58 -1.97 -21.47
C GLY A 268 22.36 -3.28 -21.64
N GLY A 269 21.82 -4.37 -21.08
CA GLY A 269 22.43 -5.70 -21.14
C GLY A 269 22.57 -6.20 -22.58
N ALA A 270 23.56 -7.07 -22.78
CA ALA A 270 24.20 -7.49 -24.01
C ALA A 270 23.33 -8.09 -25.14
N ASP A 271 22.01 -8.14 -25.03
CA ASP A 271 21.16 -8.71 -26.08
C ASP A 271 20.10 -7.71 -26.58
N PRO A 272 20.35 -7.05 -27.74
CA PRO A 272 19.39 -6.12 -28.35
C PRO A 272 18.06 -6.78 -28.76
N ALA A 273 18.02 -8.11 -28.92
CA ALA A 273 16.83 -8.83 -29.38
C ALA A 273 15.73 -8.94 -28.32
N MET A 274 16.08 -8.76 -27.03
CA MET A 274 15.14 -8.73 -25.90
C MET A 274 14.69 -7.31 -25.53
N ALA A 275 15.16 -6.27 -26.20
CA ALA A 275 14.84 -4.87 -25.93
C ALA A 275 13.49 -4.46 -26.55
N GLY A 276 12.39 -5.09 -26.10
CA GLY A 276 11.03 -4.59 -26.40
C GLY A 276 10.65 -3.30 -25.66
N GLY A 277 11.52 -2.78 -24.79
CA GLY A 277 11.34 -1.56 -24.00
C GLY A 277 12.17 -0.39 -24.55
N THR A 278 11.86 0.82 -24.10
CA THR A 278 12.48 2.09 -24.52
C THR A 278 13.98 2.24 -24.15
N GLY A 279 14.66 1.18 -23.78
CA GLY A 279 16.09 1.18 -23.42
C GLY A 279 16.43 1.78 -22.04
N VAL A 280 15.46 2.32 -21.33
CA VAL A 280 15.64 2.93 -19.99
C VAL A 280 14.81 2.12 -19.01
N GLY A 281 15.45 1.33 -18.14
CA GLY A 281 14.77 0.59 -17.07
C GLY A 281 14.18 1.51 -15.98
N ILE A 282 13.44 0.91 -15.04
CA ILE A 282 12.91 1.61 -13.87
C ILE A 282 14.07 2.07 -12.99
N ASP A 283 14.04 3.36 -12.63
CA ASP A 283 14.95 4.02 -11.71
C ASP A 283 14.14 4.71 -10.60
N LEU A 284 14.18 4.17 -9.38
CA LEU A 284 13.39 4.69 -8.26
C LEU A 284 13.87 6.05 -7.75
N ARG A 285 15.14 6.43 -7.96
CA ARG A 285 15.61 7.78 -7.64
C ARG A 285 14.96 8.81 -8.56
N ARG A 286 14.97 8.55 -9.88
CA ARG A 286 14.29 9.40 -10.87
C ARG A 286 12.78 9.41 -10.69
N ALA A 287 12.17 8.26 -10.36
CA ALA A 287 10.75 8.17 -10.10
C ALA A 287 10.32 9.07 -8.93
N LEU A 288 11.12 9.14 -7.85
CA LEU A 288 10.86 10.03 -6.71
C LEU A 288 11.10 11.52 -7.02
N GLU A 289 11.81 11.86 -8.09
CA GLU A 289 11.92 13.25 -8.60
C GLU A 289 10.72 13.65 -9.49
N GLY A 290 9.92 12.68 -9.94
CA GLY A 290 8.66 12.94 -10.63
C GLY A 290 8.72 12.87 -12.15
N GLU A 291 9.80 12.36 -12.73
CA GLU A 291 9.93 12.21 -14.18
C GLU A 291 8.94 11.18 -14.75
N GLU A 292 8.65 10.13 -13.97
CA GLU A 292 7.81 9.02 -14.38
C GLU A 292 6.89 8.55 -13.22
N VAL A 293 5.85 7.83 -13.56
CA VAL A 293 5.02 7.08 -12.61
C VAL A 293 5.47 5.63 -12.66
N VAL A 294 5.70 5.00 -11.51
CA VAL A 294 6.17 3.61 -11.44
C VAL A 294 5.14 2.72 -10.78
N LEU A 295 4.91 1.55 -11.36
CA LEU A 295 4.07 0.49 -10.81
C LEU A 295 4.83 -0.83 -10.77
N PHE A 296 4.91 -1.44 -9.59
CA PHE A 296 5.26 -2.85 -9.41
C PHE A 296 3.96 -3.65 -9.29
N SER A 297 3.64 -4.44 -10.33
CA SER A 297 2.45 -5.31 -10.41
C SER A 297 2.88 -6.75 -10.19
N LEU A 298 2.75 -7.29 -8.94
CA LEU A 298 3.55 -8.44 -8.51
C LEU A 298 2.83 -9.80 -8.52
N HIS A 299 1.51 -9.84 -8.75
CA HIS A 299 0.73 -11.07 -8.93
C HIS A 299 0.95 -12.14 -7.84
N SER A 300 0.86 -11.75 -6.55
CA SER A 300 1.16 -12.64 -5.42
C SER A 300 0.30 -13.90 -5.35
N SER A 301 -0.88 -13.90 -5.93
CA SER A 301 -1.74 -15.09 -6.05
C SER A 301 -1.17 -16.17 -6.99
N VAL A 302 -0.33 -15.79 -7.94
CA VAL A 302 0.32 -16.67 -8.91
C VAL A 302 1.72 -17.04 -8.43
N TYR A 303 2.51 -16.03 -8.06
CA TYR A 303 3.94 -16.19 -7.81
C TYR A 303 4.33 -16.21 -6.32
N GLY A 304 3.38 -16.06 -5.41
CA GLY A 304 3.56 -16.25 -3.97
C GLY A 304 4.87 -15.68 -3.38
N LYS A 305 5.82 -16.56 -3.09
CA LYS A 305 7.11 -16.18 -2.48
C LYS A 305 7.95 -15.26 -3.35
N LEU A 306 7.96 -15.48 -4.67
CA LEU A 306 8.70 -14.64 -5.62
C LEU A 306 8.19 -13.19 -5.56
N SER A 307 6.87 -13.01 -5.56
CA SER A 307 6.25 -11.68 -5.44
C SER A 307 6.60 -11.00 -4.12
N ALA A 308 6.64 -11.73 -3.01
CA ALA A 308 7.03 -11.19 -1.71
C ALA A 308 8.50 -10.74 -1.70
N GLN A 309 9.41 -11.53 -2.30
CA GLN A 309 10.82 -11.16 -2.43
C GLN A 309 11.01 -9.93 -3.31
N LEU A 310 10.36 -9.88 -4.49
CA LEU A 310 10.40 -8.73 -5.40
C LEU A 310 9.85 -7.46 -4.73
N GLY A 311 8.71 -7.57 -4.03
CA GLY A 311 8.13 -6.46 -3.29
C GLY A 311 9.03 -5.96 -2.17
N THR A 312 9.69 -6.88 -1.46
CA THR A 312 10.66 -6.54 -0.41
C THR A 312 11.88 -5.81 -0.99
N LEU A 313 12.43 -6.29 -2.10
CA LEU A 313 13.53 -5.62 -2.81
C LEU A 313 13.12 -4.22 -3.30
N ALA A 314 11.89 -4.07 -3.84
CA ALA A 314 11.37 -2.77 -4.26
C ALA A 314 11.24 -1.79 -3.08
N VAL A 315 10.77 -2.25 -1.91
CA VAL A 315 10.71 -1.44 -0.70
C VAL A 315 12.12 -1.05 -0.22
N GLN A 316 13.08 -1.98 -0.26
CA GLN A 316 14.47 -1.69 0.11
C GLN A 316 15.13 -0.69 -0.83
N ASP A 317 14.84 -0.78 -2.13
CA ASP A 317 15.34 0.17 -3.11
C ASP A 317 14.70 1.56 -2.90
N LEU A 318 13.40 1.63 -2.55
CA LEU A 318 12.75 2.86 -2.12
C LEU A 318 13.37 3.43 -0.84
N VAL A 319 13.69 2.60 0.16
CA VAL A 319 14.38 3.04 1.38
C VAL A 319 15.73 3.67 1.05
N ALA A 320 16.51 3.05 0.15
CA ALA A 320 17.78 3.61 -0.30
C ALA A 320 17.59 4.94 -1.08
N ALA A 321 16.59 4.98 -1.98
CA ALA A 321 16.26 6.20 -2.73
C ALA A 321 15.80 7.35 -1.82
N THR A 322 15.01 7.05 -0.76
CA THR A 322 14.63 8.07 0.25
C THR A 322 15.83 8.57 1.03
N GLY A 323 16.78 7.71 1.38
CA GLY A 323 18.03 8.11 2.04
C GLY A 323 18.88 9.06 1.17
N HIS A 324 19.01 8.75 -0.13
CA HIS A 324 19.68 9.62 -1.09
C HIS A 324 18.98 10.98 -1.20
N ARG A 325 17.66 10.99 -1.29
CA ARG A 325 16.85 12.22 -1.35
C ARG A 325 17.01 13.08 -0.08
N LEU A 326 17.05 12.44 1.09
CA LEU A 326 17.30 13.14 2.36
C LEU A 326 18.69 13.82 2.37
N SER A 327 19.72 13.12 1.91
CA SER A 327 21.07 13.69 1.76
C SER A 327 21.11 14.85 0.79
N ALA A 328 20.39 14.77 -0.34
CA ALA A 328 20.28 15.87 -1.30
C ALA A 328 19.54 17.08 -0.69
N THR A 329 18.49 16.87 0.10
CA THR A 329 17.78 17.92 0.84
C THR A 329 18.70 18.62 1.83
N ALA A 330 19.53 17.88 2.58
CA ALA A 330 20.52 18.45 3.49
C ALA A 330 21.55 19.35 2.76
N ASN A 331 21.80 19.07 1.48
CA ASN A 331 22.66 19.88 0.60
C ASN A 331 21.90 21.00 -0.15
N GLY A 332 20.65 21.31 0.25
CA GLY A 332 19.86 22.43 -0.28
C GLY A 332 18.94 22.08 -1.46
N ALA A 333 18.84 20.82 -1.89
CA ALA A 333 17.89 20.43 -2.92
C ALA A 333 16.45 20.56 -2.40
N GLN A 334 15.57 21.11 -3.24
CA GLN A 334 14.13 21.18 -2.96
C GLN A 334 13.41 20.11 -3.78
N HIS A 335 12.63 19.29 -3.10
CA HIS A 335 11.87 18.22 -3.73
C HIS A 335 10.37 18.43 -3.55
N ARG A 336 9.59 18.06 -4.56
CA ARG A 336 8.14 17.93 -4.41
C ARG A 336 7.84 16.75 -3.49
N GLN A 337 6.75 16.85 -2.72
CA GLN A 337 6.30 15.70 -1.93
C GLN A 337 5.97 14.52 -2.84
N ALA A 338 6.69 13.41 -2.65
CA ALA A 338 6.44 12.17 -3.35
C ALA A 338 5.45 11.30 -2.58
N ILE A 339 4.80 10.36 -3.26
CA ILE A 339 3.89 9.41 -2.64
C ILE A 339 4.21 7.98 -3.07
N VAL A 340 4.28 7.09 -2.10
CA VAL A 340 4.45 5.65 -2.30
C VAL A 340 3.18 4.96 -1.81
N GLY A 341 2.48 4.25 -2.69
CA GLY A 341 1.30 3.46 -2.34
C GLY A 341 1.60 1.97 -2.37
N VAL A 342 1.28 1.25 -1.30
CA VAL A 342 1.47 -0.20 -1.24
C VAL A 342 0.15 -0.88 -0.92
N ASP A 343 -0.40 -1.62 -1.90
CA ASP A 343 -1.59 -2.47 -1.67
C ASP A 343 -1.15 -3.85 -1.19
N GLU A 344 -1.81 -4.35 -0.15
CA GLU A 344 -1.56 -5.64 0.52
C GLU A 344 -0.14 -5.75 1.13
N PHE A 345 0.32 -4.70 1.81
CA PHE A 345 1.68 -4.61 2.34
C PHE A 345 2.03 -5.65 3.41
N SER A 346 1.06 -6.30 4.01
CA SER A 346 1.27 -7.37 5.00
C SER A 346 2.06 -8.58 4.45
N ALA A 347 2.13 -8.72 3.12
CA ALA A 347 2.95 -9.72 2.45
C ALA A 347 4.45 -9.37 2.42
N LEU A 348 4.82 -8.13 2.73
CA LEU A 348 6.20 -7.64 2.73
C LEU A 348 6.86 -7.79 4.11
N GLY A 349 8.17 -7.73 4.17
CA GLY A 349 8.91 -7.77 5.43
C GLY A 349 8.57 -6.56 6.32
N ALA A 350 8.24 -6.82 7.59
CA ALA A 350 7.80 -5.81 8.55
C ALA A 350 8.84 -4.68 8.74
N ASP A 351 10.10 -5.05 8.97
CA ASP A 351 11.19 -4.10 9.24
C ASP A 351 11.43 -3.16 8.06
N ASN A 352 11.22 -3.66 6.84
CA ASN A 352 11.39 -2.91 5.61
C ASN A 352 10.33 -1.80 5.48
N VAL A 353 9.07 -2.15 5.79
CA VAL A 353 7.95 -1.20 5.76
C VAL A 353 8.12 -0.12 6.84
N ILE A 354 8.54 -0.50 8.05
CA ILE A 354 8.80 0.45 9.13
C ILE A 354 9.96 1.38 8.78
N SER A 355 11.03 0.84 8.18
CA SER A 355 12.16 1.65 7.72
C SER A 355 11.74 2.67 6.65
N LEU A 356 10.84 2.30 5.73
CA LEU A 356 10.29 3.19 4.72
C LEU A 356 9.43 4.31 5.36
N LEU A 357 8.59 3.97 6.34
CA LEU A 357 7.82 4.98 7.09
C LEU A 357 8.73 5.96 7.84
N ALA A 358 9.74 5.44 8.56
CA ALA A 358 10.63 6.29 9.35
C ALA A 358 11.42 7.28 8.48
N ARG A 359 12.01 6.83 7.38
CA ARG A 359 12.83 7.66 6.49
C ARG A 359 12.00 8.52 5.54
N GLY A 360 10.82 8.02 5.12
CA GLY A 360 9.95 8.69 4.17
C GLY A 360 9.55 10.08 4.61
N ARG A 361 9.16 10.26 5.87
CA ARG A 361 8.70 11.54 6.39
C ARG A 361 9.76 12.64 6.27
N GLU A 362 11.01 12.35 6.62
CA GLU A 362 12.10 13.31 6.59
C GLU A 362 12.55 13.65 5.16
N SER A 363 12.44 12.68 4.24
CA SER A 363 12.78 12.84 2.82
C SER A 363 11.66 13.44 1.97
N GLY A 364 10.52 13.83 2.57
CA GLY A 364 9.37 14.34 1.84
C GLY A 364 8.65 13.27 1.01
N VAL A 365 8.68 11.99 1.44
CA VAL A 365 7.98 10.88 0.81
C VAL A 365 6.85 10.42 1.70
N SER A 366 5.61 10.60 1.26
CA SER A 366 4.42 10.04 1.89
C SER A 366 4.29 8.55 1.58
N VAL A 367 3.94 7.75 2.58
CA VAL A 367 3.68 6.32 2.39
C VAL A 367 2.22 6.02 2.73
N LEU A 368 1.51 5.40 1.80
CA LEU A 368 0.15 4.91 1.97
C LEU A 368 0.17 3.39 1.96
N LEU A 369 -0.17 2.79 3.08
CA LEU A 369 -0.20 1.34 3.26
C LEU A 369 -1.65 0.86 3.23
N ALA A 370 -1.95 -0.17 2.45
CA ALA A 370 -3.26 -0.80 2.45
C ALA A 370 -3.16 -2.28 2.85
N THR A 371 -4.04 -2.73 3.76
CA THR A 371 -4.16 -4.14 4.18
C THR A 371 -5.60 -4.48 4.55
N GLN A 372 -5.91 -5.76 4.67
CA GLN A 372 -7.28 -6.20 4.93
C GLN A 372 -7.64 -6.08 6.39
N GLU A 373 -6.83 -6.65 7.27
CA GLU A 373 -7.11 -6.76 8.70
C GLU A 373 -5.89 -6.38 9.55
N LEU A 374 -6.15 -5.86 10.75
CA LEU A 374 -5.08 -5.58 11.71
C LEU A 374 -4.38 -6.87 12.18
N ALA A 375 -5.11 -7.99 12.23
CA ALA A 375 -4.55 -9.29 12.57
C ALA A 375 -3.51 -9.79 11.55
N ASP A 376 -3.55 -9.32 10.30
CA ASP A 376 -2.53 -9.64 9.29
C ASP A 376 -1.17 -9.06 9.67
N LEU A 377 -1.17 -7.90 10.31
CA LEU A 377 0.04 -7.24 10.81
C LEU A 377 0.61 -7.97 12.02
N ASP A 378 -0.24 -8.42 12.95
CA ASP A 378 0.20 -9.20 14.12
C ASP A 378 0.82 -10.54 13.69
N ARG A 379 0.30 -11.16 12.62
CA ARG A 379 0.87 -12.40 12.04
C ARG A 379 2.18 -12.17 11.30
N ALA A 380 2.34 -11.02 10.66
CA ALA A 380 3.55 -10.70 9.90
C ALA A 380 4.75 -10.50 10.82
N ALA A 381 4.58 -9.73 11.92
CA ALA A 381 5.59 -9.57 12.97
C ALA A 381 4.97 -9.04 14.27
N ALA A 382 5.56 -9.45 15.40
CA ALA A 382 5.16 -8.94 16.71
C ALA A 382 5.35 -7.42 16.79
N GLY A 383 4.32 -6.69 17.23
CA GLY A 383 4.35 -5.23 17.38
C GLY A 383 4.24 -4.42 16.08
N LEU A 384 4.21 -5.04 14.91
CA LEU A 384 4.07 -4.33 13.62
C LEU A 384 2.78 -3.50 13.57
N ARG A 385 1.66 -4.05 14.06
CA ARG A 385 0.39 -3.33 14.12
C ARG A 385 0.52 -1.99 14.83
N ASP A 386 1.09 -1.99 16.03
CA ASP A 386 1.17 -0.78 16.85
C ASP A 386 2.16 0.22 16.25
N GLN A 387 3.25 -0.24 15.63
CA GLN A 387 4.18 0.61 14.90
C GLN A 387 3.52 1.25 13.68
N VAL A 388 2.77 0.52 12.87
CA VAL A 388 2.05 1.06 11.71
C VAL A 388 0.97 2.05 12.15
N LEU A 389 0.19 1.72 13.19
CA LEU A 389 -0.83 2.63 13.74
C LEU A 389 -0.21 3.91 14.32
N GLY A 390 0.96 3.82 14.95
CA GLY A 390 1.68 4.98 15.50
C GLY A 390 2.28 5.87 14.43
N ASN A 391 2.86 5.29 13.38
CA ASN A 391 3.57 6.03 12.32
C ASN A 391 2.66 6.60 11.22
N THR A 392 1.36 6.28 11.21
CA THR A 392 0.40 6.81 10.22
C THR A 392 -0.54 7.81 10.86
N ALA A 393 -0.61 9.05 10.34
CA ALA A 393 -1.51 10.08 10.86
C ALA A 393 -2.89 10.06 10.19
N VAL A 394 -2.98 9.59 8.96
CA VAL A 394 -4.25 9.40 8.23
C VAL A 394 -4.63 7.93 8.27
N LYS A 395 -5.87 7.64 8.66
CA LYS A 395 -6.42 6.30 8.59
C LYS A 395 -7.76 6.33 7.88
N VAL A 396 -7.89 5.53 6.84
CA VAL A 396 -9.14 5.32 6.10
C VAL A 396 -9.57 3.89 6.33
N VAL A 397 -10.59 3.70 7.15
CA VAL A 397 -11.03 2.38 7.58
C VAL A 397 -12.39 2.06 6.98
N HIS A 398 -12.39 1.20 5.98
CA HIS A 398 -13.60 0.57 5.43
C HIS A 398 -14.13 -0.52 6.36
N ARG A 399 -15.20 -1.21 5.96
CA ARG A 399 -15.80 -2.30 6.73
C ARG A 399 -14.74 -3.27 7.25
N GLN A 400 -14.83 -3.58 8.54
CA GLN A 400 -14.03 -4.59 9.21
C GLN A 400 -14.94 -5.74 9.62
N ASP A 401 -14.63 -6.96 9.22
CA ASP A 401 -15.46 -8.12 9.54
C ASP A 401 -15.03 -8.78 10.85
N VAL A 402 -13.82 -8.49 11.34
CA VAL A 402 -13.30 -8.99 12.63
C VAL A 402 -13.62 -8.02 13.76
N PRO A 403 -14.38 -8.45 14.81
CA PRO A 403 -14.79 -7.57 15.92
C PRO A 403 -13.61 -6.90 16.64
N ALA A 404 -12.49 -7.58 16.82
CA ALA A 404 -11.31 -7.04 17.49
C ALA A 404 -10.70 -5.86 16.70
N SER A 405 -10.64 -5.96 15.37
CA SER A 405 -10.19 -4.87 14.49
C SER A 405 -11.16 -3.68 14.57
N ALA A 406 -12.47 -3.94 14.49
CA ALA A 406 -13.49 -2.89 14.62
C ALA A 406 -13.42 -2.17 15.97
N GLN A 407 -13.22 -2.91 17.08
CA GLN A 407 -13.05 -2.34 18.43
C GLN A 407 -11.80 -1.47 18.53
N THR A 408 -10.67 -1.93 17.98
CA THR A 408 -9.41 -1.16 17.97
C THR A 408 -9.61 0.16 17.25
N VAL A 409 -10.21 0.15 16.05
CA VAL A 409 -10.51 1.35 15.28
C VAL A 409 -11.47 2.26 16.03
N ALA A 410 -12.55 1.73 16.60
CA ALA A 410 -13.52 2.52 17.35
C ALA A 410 -12.87 3.26 18.53
N ARG A 411 -11.99 2.61 19.28
CA ARG A 411 -11.23 3.24 20.38
C ARG A 411 -10.33 4.39 19.88
N MET A 412 -9.76 4.26 18.68
CA MET A 412 -8.92 5.31 18.08
C MET A 412 -9.71 6.57 17.69
N THR A 413 -11.04 6.46 17.47
CA THR A 413 -11.90 7.60 17.18
C THR A 413 -12.14 8.49 18.42
N GLY A 414 -11.91 7.96 19.62
CA GLY A 414 -12.13 8.63 20.89
C GLY A 414 -13.57 8.53 21.36
N THR A 415 -13.83 9.18 22.49
CA THR A 415 -15.16 9.20 23.16
C THR A 415 -15.80 10.58 23.04
N GLU A 416 -17.11 10.63 23.21
CA GLU A 416 -17.89 11.85 23.40
C GLU A 416 -18.85 11.67 24.57
N LYS A 417 -19.19 12.79 25.23
CA LYS A 417 -20.12 12.79 26.35
C LYS A 417 -21.56 12.91 25.85
N VAL A 418 -22.36 11.88 26.10
CA VAL A 418 -23.77 11.80 25.70
C VAL A 418 -24.64 11.78 26.95
N TRP A 419 -25.80 12.44 26.87
CA TRP A 419 -26.79 12.38 27.94
C TRP A 419 -27.71 11.17 27.74
N GLU A 420 -27.64 10.18 28.62
CA GLU A 420 -28.62 9.11 28.72
C GLU A 420 -29.78 9.54 29.60
N GLN A 421 -31.00 9.26 29.15
CA GLN A 421 -32.22 9.49 29.89
C GLN A 421 -32.89 8.14 30.13
N THR A 422 -33.12 7.81 31.38
CA THR A 422 -33.89 6.63 31.77
C THR A 422 -35.28 7.08 32.20
N PHE A 423 -36.31 6.60 31.52
CA PHE A 423 -37.72 6.88 31.86
C PHE A 423 -38.25 5.74 32.73
N ARG A 424 -38.99 6.10 33.80
CA ARG A 424 -39.76 5.12 34.57
C ARG A 424 -41.15 5.02 33.93
N PHE A 425 -41.52 3.84 33.51
CA PHE A 425 -42.89 3.54 33.14
C PHE A 425 -43.65 3.12 34.38
N GLY A 426 -44.80 3.76 34.66
CA GLY A 426 -45.70 3.37 35.73
C GLY A 426 -46.38 2.02 35.42
N GLY A 427 -46.56 1.16 36.45
CA GLY A 427 -47.28 -0.11 36.30
C GLY A 427 -48.77 0.08 35.94
N PHE A 428 -49.37 -0.98 35.38
CA PHE A 428 -50.78 -1.04 34.97
C PHE A 428 -51.73 -0.52 36.09
N PRO A 429 -52.76 0.34 35.82
CA PRO A 429 -53.39 0.56 34.51
C PRO A 429 -53.02 1.84 33.74
N SER A 430 -52.11 2.69 34.26
CA SER A 430 -51.78 3.95 33.61
C SER A 430 -50.51 3.82 32.77
N ARG A 431 -50.66 3.76 31.46
CA ARG A 431 -49.57 3.87 30.45
C ARG A 431 -49.05 5.31 30.28
N PHE A 432 -49.16 6.16 31.29
CA PHE A 432 -48.68 7.53 31.16
C PHE A 432 -47.19 7.57 31.54
N ASP A 433 -46.41 8.17 30.66
CA ASP A 433 -45.03 8.58 30.91
C ASP A 433 -45.01 9.50 32.13
N THR A 434 -44.47 9.00 33.23
CA THR A 434 -44.46 9.76 34.51
C THR A 434 -43.45 10.89 34.50
N SER A 435 -42.85 11.28 33.36
CA SER A 435 -41.80 12.31 33.19
C SER A 435 -40.73 12.33 34.30
N ARG A 436 -40.72 11.31 35.20
CA ARG A 436 -39.68 11.08 36.21
C ARG A 436 -38.62 10.16 35.62
N GLY A 437 -37.54 10.73 35.15
CA GLY A 437 -36.39 10.01 34.66
C GLY A 437 -35.09 10.53 35.27
N THR A 438 -34.07 9.71 35.25
CA THR A 438 -32.71 10.12 35.63
C THR A 438 -31.94 10.49 34.39
N ARG A 439 -31.26 11.63 34.38
CA ARG A 439 -30.30 12.03 33.36
C ARG A 439 -28.90 11.82 33.92
N ARG A 440 -28.08 11.05 33.20
CA ARG A 440 -26.66 10.94 33.50
C ARG A 440 -25.82 11.21 32.25
N GLN A 441 -24.66 11.77 32.45
CA GLN A 441 -23.69 11.93 31.38
C GLN A 441 -22.83 10.68 31.31
N VAL A 442 -22.79 10.03 30.17
CA VAL A 442 -21.96 8.85 29.92
C VAL A 442 -20.99 9.14 28.80
N GLU A 443 -19.81 8.54 28.85
CA GLU A 443 -18.88 8.55 27.75
C GLU A 443 -19.21 7.42 26.80
N GLN A 444 -19.41 7.76 25.52
CA GLN A 444 -19.67 6.81 24.45
C GLN A 444 -18.63 6.97 23.34
N LEU A 445 -18.26 5.88 22.67
CA LEU A 445 -17.38 5.96 21.50
C LEU A 445 -18.02 6.81 20.40
N ARG A 446 -17.26 7.70 19.77
CA ARG A 446 -17.74 8.55 18.66
C ARG A 446 -18.27 7.74 17.50
N ILE A 447 -17.65 6.59 17.21
CA ILE A 447 -18.12 5.62 16.24
C ILE A 447 -18.12 4.27 16.93
N HIS A 448 -19.27 3.62 16.94
CA HIS A 448 -19.43 2.31 17.58
C HIS A 448 -18.81 1.20 16.70
N PRO A 449 -18.22 0.13 17.29
CA PRO A 449 -17.68 -0.99 16.51
C PRO A 449 -18.67 -1.60 15.53
N ASN A 450 -19.94 -1.76 15.93
CA ASN A 450 -20.98 -2.28 15.04
C ASN A 450 -21.23 -1.40 13.80
N GLU A 451 -21.04 -0.10 13.93
CA GLU A 451 -21.14 0.82 12.79
C GLU A 451 -20.01 0.58 11.78
N ILE A 452 -18.78 0.33 12.27
CA ILE A 452 -17.63 -0.03 11.42
C ILE A 452 -17.86 -1.37 10.72
N MET A 453 -18.42 -2.35 11.43
CA MET A 453 -18.74 -3.66 10.86
C MET A 453 -19.88 -3.62 9.85
N SER A 454 -20.77 -2.64 9.91
CA SER A 454 -21.93 -2.49 9.02
C SER A 454 -21.72 -1.50 7.88
N LEU A 455 -20.52 -0.95 7.70
CA LEU A 455 -20.20 -0.05 6.59
C LEU A 455 -20.47 -0.70 5.24
N ARG A 456 -21.05 0.06 4.32
CA ARG A 456 -21.29 -0.37 2.93
C ARG A 456 -20.00 -0.25 2.12
N THR A 457 -19.92 -0.96 1.00
CA THR A 457 -18.83 -0.80 0.05
C THR A 457 -18.69 0.68 -0.36
N GLY A 458 -17.47 1.20 -0.27
CA GLY A 458 -17.16 2.60 -0.54
C GLY A 458 -17.47 3.57 0.61
N GLU A 459 -17.97 3.10 1.75
CA GLU A 459 -18.02 3.89 2.98
C GLU A 459 -16.79 3.61 3.83
N ALA A 460 -16.32 4.63 4.55
CA ALA A 460 -15.15 4.49 5.42
C ALA A 460 -15.22 5.48 6.59
N VAL A 461 -14.62 5.10 7.70
CA VAL A 461 -14.22 6.00 8.77
C VAL A 461 -12.89 6.64 8.40
N VAL A 462 -12.85 7.94 8.29
CA VAL A 462 -11.62 8.71 8.05
C VAL A 462 -11.20 9.35 9.35
N LEU A 463 -10.01 9.00 9.81
CA LEU A 463 -9.36 9.54 11.00
C LEU A 463 -8.09 10.28 10.58
N THR A 464 -7.98 11.56 10.93
CA THR A 464 -6.75 12.34 10.75
C THR A 464 -6.24 12.84 12.11
N LYS A 465 -4.92 12.89 12.27
CA LYS A 465 -4.27 13.34 13.51
C LYS A 465 -3.70 14.75 13.40
N VAL A 466 -3.49 15.26 12.17
CA VAL A 466 -2.84 16.53 11.86
C VAL A 466 -3.82 17.45 11.13
N PRO A 467 -3.92 18.74 11.44
CA PRO A 467 -3.30 19.46 12.56
C PRO A 467 -3.93 19.13 13.92
N GLN A 468 -5.12 18.57 13.92
CA GLN A 468 -5.86 18.09 15.08
C GLN A 468 -6.62 16.82 14.76
N THR A 469 -6.95 16.04 15.80
CA THR A 469 -7.70 14.80 15.60
C THR A 469 -9.10 15.10 15.08
N GLN A 470 -9.40 14.59 13.89
CA GLN A 470 -10.73 14.65 13.27
C GLN A 470 -11.18 13.24 12.89
N THR A 471 -12.45 12.96 13.08
CA THR A 471 -13.07 11.69 12.70
C THR A 471 -14.34 11.97 11.92
N SER A 472 -14.48 11.35 10.76
CA SER A 472 -15.64 11.49 9.89
C SER A 472 -16.02 10.15 9.29
N LEU A 473 -17.31 9.89 9.16
CA LEU A 473 -17.81 8.76 8.36
C LEU A 473 -18.12 9.29 6.96
N VAL A 474 -17.44 8.73 5.97
CA VAL A 474 -17.34 9.28 4.63
C VAL A 474 -17.76 8.25 3.59
N ARG A 475 -18.53 8.68 2.59
CA ARG A 475 -18.68 7.93 1.35
C ARG A 475 -17.58 8.39 0.39
N ILE A 476 -16.65 7.48 0.10
CA ILE A 476 -15.50 7.74 -0.77
C ILE A 476 -15.98 8.03 -2.19
N THR A 477 -15.43 9.05 -2.79
CA THR A 477 -15.64 9.35 -4.20
C THR A 477 -14.72 8.47 -5.02
N ALA A 478 -15.28 7.50 -5.74
CA ALA A 478 -14.47 6.73 -6.69
C ALA A 478 -13.95 7.69 -7.78
N PRO A 479 -12.69 7.54 -8.23
CA PRO A 479 -12.21 8.31 -9.37
C PRO A 479 -13.12 8.03 -10.56
N ALA A 480 -13.40 9.07 -11.38
CA ALA A 480 -14.23 8.93 -12.57
C ALA A 480 -13.72 7.75 -13.42
N PRO A 481 -14.61 6.93 -14.01
CA PRO A 481 -14.17 5.89 -14.92
C PRO A 481 -13.32 6.56 -16.00
N ALA A 482 -12.06 6.12 -16.14
CA ALA A 482 -11.25 6.57 -17.26
C ALA A 482 -12.02 6.23 -18.54
N LEU A 483 -12.35 7.22 -19.33
CA LEU A 483 -12.82 7.02 -20.70
C LEU A 483 -11.61 6.46 -21.46
N VAL A 484 -11.41 5.17 -21.35
CA VAL A 484 -10.47 4.45 -22.20
C VAL A 484 -11.15 4.40 -23.56
N ASN A 485 -10.81 5.34 -24.44
CA ASN A 485 -10.84 5.02 -25.85
C ASN A 485 -9.99 3.76 -25.98
N ALA A 486 -10.65 2.63 -26.21
CA ALA A 486 -10.00 1.34 -26.35
C ALA A 486 -8.99 1.45 -27.50
N VAL A 487 -7.75 1.70 -27.16
CA VAL A 487 -6.63 1.27 -27.98
C VAL A 487 -6.61 -0.24 -27.76
N ASP A 488 -7.26 -0.94 -28.67
CA ASP A 488 -7.26 -2.39 -28.77
C ASP A 488 -5.80 -2.85 -28.88
N PRO A 489 -5.21 -3.52 -27.85
CA PRO A 489 -3.83 -4.00 -27.93
C PRO A 489 -3.68 -5.12 -28.97
N GLY A 490 -4.76 -5.54 -29.64
CA GLY A 490 -4.78 -6.57 -30.68
C GLY A 490 -4.64 -6.06 -32.11
N ARG A 491 -4.61 -4.76 -32.37
CA ARG A 491 -4.43 -4.25 -33.73
C ARG A 491 -2.95 -4.25 -34.08
N ARG A 492 -2.45 -5.40 -34.55
CA ARG A 492 -1.20 -5.49 -35.31
C ARG A 492 -1.26 -4.47 -36.47
N PRO A 493 -0.18 -3.71 -36.74
CA PRO A 493 -0.14 -2.86 -37.93
C PRO A 493 -0.44 -3.71 -39.17
N ALA A 494 -1.35 -3.23 -40.00
CA ALA A 494 -1.70 -3.90 -41.23
C ALA A 494 -0.43 -4.23 -41.99
N GLU A 495 -0.15 -5.50 -42.13
CA GLU A 495 0.88 -6.08 -42.97
C GLU A 495 0.65 -5.53 -44.38
N ARG A 496 1.63 -4.80 -44.92
CA ARG A 496 1.60 -4.33 -46.30
C ARG A 496 1.37 -5.54 -47.16
N ALA A 497 0.30 -5.50 -47.96
CA ALA A 497 -0.05 -6.50 -48.94
C ALA A 497 1.20 -6.82 -49.81
N ALA A 498 1.67 -8.04 -49.68
CA ALA A 498 2.60 -8.62 -50.64
C ALA A 498 1.84 -8.91 -51.95
N PRO A 499 2.46 -8.77 -53.13
CA PRO A 499 1.78 -8.99 -54.40
C PRO A 499 1.41 -10.46 -54.57
N GLU A 500 0.23 -10.70 -55.16
CA GLU A 500 -0.32 -12.03 -55.48
C GLU A 500 0.65 -12.87 -56.31
N PRO A 501 0.89 -14.15 -55.94
CA PRO A 501 1.55 -15.07 -56.84
C PRO A 501 0.55 -15.69 -57.80
N VAL A 502 0.90 -15.64 -59.08
CA VAL A 502 0.26 -16.23 -60.24
C VAL A 502 -0.03 -17.70 -60.05
N ALA A 503 -1.23 -18.12 -60.39
CA ALA A 503 -1.71 -19.48 -60.40
C ALA A 503 -0.86 -20.42 -61.28
N ARG A 504 -0.32 -21.48 -60.70
CA ARG A 504 0.04 -22.70 -61.41
C ARG A 504 -0.62 -23.88 -60.70
N GLY A 505 -1.53 -24.48 -61.44
CA GLY A 505 -2.14 -25.73 -61.07
C GLY A 505 -1.14 -26.88 -60.97
N HIS A 506 -1.33 -27.79 -60.02
CA HIS A 506 -1.18 -29.23 -60.23
C HIS A 506 -1.51 -30.05 -58.96
N GLN A 507 -2.40 -30.96 -59.16
CA GLN A 507 -2.45 -32.34 -58.64
C GLN A 507 -2.36 -32.59 -57.09
N GLN A 508 -3.46 -33.12 -56.57
CA GLN A 508 -3.57 -33.80 -55.29
C GLN A 508 -2.78 -35.13 -55.31
N PRO A 509 -2.10 -35.48 -54.23
CA PRO A 509 -1.91 -36.87 -53.84
C PRO A 509 -2.65 -37.22 -52.55
N GLY A 510 -3.13 -38.48 -52.51
CA GLY A 510 -4.07 -39.07 -51.62
C GLY A 510 -3.72 -39.10 -50.12
N LEU A 511 -4.77 -39.19 -49.36
CA LEU A 511 -4.80 -39.45 -47.91
C LEU A 511 -4.21 -40.80 -47.54
N PRO A 512 -3.37 -40.90 -46.48
CA PRO A 512 -3.04 -42.21 -45.87
C PRO A 512 -4.15 -42.71 -44.93
N PRO A 513 -4.22 -44.06 -44.72
CA PRO A 513 -5.35 -44.68 -44.04
C PRO A 513 -5.39 -44.46 -42.53
N ARG A 514 -6.62 -44.39 -42.00
CA ARG A 514 -6.94 -44.27 -40.57
C ARG A 514 -6.47 -45.50 -39.81
N ILE A 515 -5.73 -45.28 -38.71
CA ILE A 515 -5.41 -46.30 -37.70
C ILE A 515 -6.58 -46.40 -36.70
N PRO A 516 -7.07 -47.63 -36.35
CA PRO A 516 -8.17 -47.77 -35.41
C PRO A 516 -7.73 -47.51 -33.96
N ALA A 517 -8.62 -46.87 -33.20
CA ALA A 517 -8.44 -46.56 -31.78
C ALA A 517 -8.33 -47.83 -30.92
N ALA A 518 -7.35 -47.86 -30.04
CA ALA A 518 -7.17 -48.93 -29.04
C ALA A 518 -8.21 -48.80 -27.92
N ARG A 519 -8.77 -49.95 -27.50
CA ARG A 519 -9.70 -50.07 -26.39
C ARG A 519 -9.01 -49.83 -25.04
N PRO A 520 -9.69 -49.22 -24.05
CA PRO A 520 -9.17 -49.08 -22.69
C PRO A 520 -9.19 -50.44 -21.93
N PRO A 521 -8.24 -50.65 -21.00
CA PRO A 521 -8.20 -51.85 -20.18
C PRO A 521 -9.28 -51.87 -19.09
N PRO A 522 -9.69 -53.08 -18.58
CA PRO A 522 -10.76 -53.20 -17.63
C PRO A 522 -10.35 -52.77 -16.20
N ALA A 523 -11.33 -52.24 -15.48
CA ALA A 523 -11.24 -51.83 -14.09
C ALA A 523 -10.94 -53.00 -13.16
N THR A 524 -9.89 -52.88 -12.33
CA THR A 524 -9.62 -53.80 -11.23
C THR A 524 -10.36 -53.34 -9.98
N SER A 525 -11.14 -54.24 -9.44
CA SER A 525 -11.94 -54.15 -8.23
C SER A 525 -11.09 -53.98 -6.97
N SER A 526 -11.49 -53.04 -6.12
CA SER A 526 -10.99 -52.86 -4.75
C SER A 526 -11.44 -53.96 -3.82
N PRO A 527 -10.59 -54.45 -2.89
CA PRO A 527 -11.06 -55.27 -1.77
C PRO A 527 -11.43 -54.41 -0.56
N SER A 528 -12.52 -54.85 0.02
CA SER A 528 -13.27 -54.40 1.18
C SER A 528 -12.44 -54.14 2.46
N ARG A 529 -12.88 -53.09 3.16
CA ARG A 529 -12.72 -52.88 4.61
C ARG A 529 -13.12 -54.14 5.41
N ARG A 530 -12.17 -54.70 6.17
CA ARG A 530 -12.40 -55.30 7.49
C ARG A 530 -11.05 -55.54 8.20
N ARG A 531 -11.01 -55.15 9.48
CA ARG A 531 -10.02 -55.36 10.54
C ARG A 531 -9.10 -54.15 10.79
N GLN A 532 -9.53 -53.42 11.81
CA GLN A 532 -8.70 -53.05 12.99
C GLN A 532 -9.59 -52.27 13.96
N ALA A 533 -10.32 -53.05 14.75
CA ALA A 533 -10.87 -52.66 16.02
C ALA A 533 -10.26 -53.63 17.04
N ALA A 534 -9.17 -53.24 17.70
CA ALA A 534 -8.69 -53.80 18.97
C ALA A 534 -7.29 -53.18 19.22
N GLU A 535 -7.27 -52.18 20.07
CA GLU A 535 -6.19 -51.82 21.00
C GLU A 535 -6.40 -50.40 21.50
N ARG A 536 -7.43 -50.27 22.32
CA ARG A 536 -7.49 -49.21 23.35
C ARG A 536 -7.62 -49.93 24.67
N ARG A 537 -6.54 -49.96 25.44
CA ARG A 537 -6.50 -49.97 26.91
C ARG A 537 -5.04 -50.18 27.33
N GLN A 538 -4.45 -49.10 27.82
CA GLN A 538 -3.56 -49.11 28.99
C GLN A 538 -2.87 -47.74 29.06
N GLY A 539 -3.31 -46.88 29.99
CA GLY A 539 -2.51 -45.78 30.47
C GLY A 539 -1.45 -46.31 31.44
N PRO A 540 -0.43 -45.55 31.75
CA PRO A 540 0.18 -45.58 33.05
C PRO A 540 0.10 -44.23 33.78
N GLU A 541 -0.09 -44.39 35.06
CA GLU A 541 0.07 -43.43 36.13
C GLU A 541 1.55 -43.02 36.32
N ILE A 542 1.71 -41.77 36.80
CA ILE A 542 2.63 -41.31 37.85
C ILE A 542 4.15 -41.39 37.60
N GLY A 543 4.75 -40.20 37.69
CA GLY A 543 6.14 -39.92 37.90
C GLY A 543 6.44 -38.45 37.63
#